data_bfc3bb7908320e1882661e648c55621b
#
_entry.id   bfc3bb7908320e1882661e648c55621b
#
_cell.length_a   1.000
_cell.length_b   1.000
_cell.length_c   1.000
_cell.angle_alpha   90.00
_cell.angle_beta   90.00
_cell.angle_gamma   90.00
#
_symmetry.space_group_name_H-M   'P 1'
#
loop_
_entity.id
_entity.type
_entity.pdbx_description
1 polymer ?
#
loop_
_entity_poly.entity_id
_entity_poly.type
_entity_poly.pdbx_seq_one_letter_code
_entity_poly.pdbx_strand_id
1 'polypeptide(L)'
;MNPIVRLIGISVLSLIATTACSKTEAPKPAAEEKPAVSAAAAAPSAAAAAMPSAAPAAGGSGLKIAYSDWPGWVAWEIAIQKGWFKEAGVDVEFKWFDYVPSMEAFAAGKVDAVCITNGDALVTGATGGKSVSIVVNDYSDGNDMIVAKPGINTMAQLKGKTIGVEVGFVDHLLLLHALKAANLKESDVKLKNVKTDETPQALKSGDVDAVGCWQPSSGAALKEVPGSKPIFTSKDVPGLIYDMLAVNPKSLAEHRADWIKIAKVWDRVAKFVNDEKNLDEAAKIMSARVGLTADQYKAIMKGTHIMGLDEGKKHWAKADGLASVYGSNKIVDEFNVKNTVYKAPEKVDEYLDPSITEEALK
;
A
#
# COMPACT_ATOMS: atom_id res chain seq x y z
N MET A 1 44.16 -52.09 24.45
CA MET A 1 45.62 -52.08 24.39
C MET A 1 46.05 -50.73 23.86
N ASN A 2 46.49 -49.86 24.77
CA ASN A 2 47.33 -48.69 24.51
C ASN A 2 48.75 -49.15 24.23
N PRO A 3 49.71 -48.42 23.70
CA PRO A 3 50.05 -47.00 23.98
C PRO A 3 50.66 -46.25 22.74
N ILE A 4 51.08 -45.02 22.73
CA ILE A 4 52.19 -44.21 23.28
C ILE A 4 52.30 -42.89 22.51
N VAL A 5 52.13 -41.81 23.17
CA VAL A 5 52.88 -40.57 23.38
C VAL A 5 54.16 -40.36 22.54
N ARG A 6 54.29 -39.16 21.96
CA ARG A 6 55.54 -38.38 21.99
C ARG A 6 55.30 -36.86 21.82
N LEU A 7 55.56 -36.15 22.91
CA LEU A 7 55.91 -34.74 22.97
C LEU A 7 57.33 -34.50 22.37
N ILE A 8 57.49 -33.38 21.66
CA ILE A 8 58.77 -32.66 21.62
C ILE A 8 58.45 -31.16 21.64
N GLY A 9 58.80 -30.52 22.74
CA GLY A 9 58.92 -29.10 22.89
C GLY A 9 60.34 -28.65 22.58
N ILE A 10 60.50 -27.45 22.05
CA ILE A 10 61.74 -26.69 22.12
C ILE A 10 61.43 -25.22 22.40
N SER A 11 62.07 -24.74 23.46
CA SER A 11 62.02 -23.38 24.04
C SER A 11 63.05 -22.46 23.44
N VAL A 12 62.88 -21.15 23.78
CA VAL A 12 63.91 -20.10 24.00
C VAL A 12 64.33 -19.29 22.75
N LEU A 13 64.24 -17.97 22.70
CA LEU A 13 65.02 -17.03 23.48
C LEU A 13 64.50 -15.60 23.33
N SER A 14 64.38 -14.90 24.43
CA SER A 14 64.12 -13.46 24.55
C SER A 14 65.38 -12.67 24.13
N LEU A 15 65.19 -11.52 23.46
CA LEU A 15 66.20 -10.47 23.45
C LEU A 15 65.54 -9.12 23.68
N ILE A 16 65.81 -8.53 24.83
CA ILE A 16 65.49 -7.19 25.24
C ILE A 16 66.58 -6.25 24.67
N ALA A 17 66.15 -5.22 23.95
CA ALA A 17 67.02 -4.07 23.69
C ALA A 17 66.23 -2.78 23.94
N THR A 18 66.58 -2.10 25.00
CA THR A 18 66.20 -0.74 25.37
C THR A 18 67.01 0.28 24.57
N THR A 19 66.37 1.23 23.93
CA THR A 19 66.99 2.53 23.64
C THR A 19 65.96 3.65 23.57
N ALA A 20 66.15 4.55 24.42
CA ALA A 20 65.93 5.98 24.63
C ALA A 20 64.98 6.76 23.72
N CYS A 21 64.19 7.58 24.43
CA CYS A 21 63.37 8.69 23.98
C CYS A 21 64.04 9.65 22.99
N SER A 22 63.27 10.03 21.96
CA SER A 22 63.27 11.42 21.51
C SER A 22 61.88 11.79 21.04
N LYS A 23 61.34 12.83 21.65
CA LYS A 23 60.09 13.47 21.27
C LYS A 23 60.28 14.16 19.93
N THR A 24 59.51 13.75 18.91
CA THR A 24 59.29 14.58 17.72
C THR A 24 57.79 14.74 17.52
N GLU A 25 57.36 15.98 17.58
CA GLU A 25 56.02 16.44 17.40
C GLU A 25 55.56 16.10 15.99
N ALA A 26 54.42 15.41 15.86
CA ALA A 26 53.80 15.10 14.57
C ALA A 26 53.06 16.34 14.02
N PRO A 27 53.20 16.64 12.74
CA PRO A 27 52.48 17.76 12.14
C PRO A 27 50.99 17.44 12.01
N LYS A 28 50.17 18.45 12.32
CA LYS A 28 48.71 18.53 12.18
C LYS A 28 48.30 18.23 10.74
N PRO A 29 47.33 17.36 10.47
CA PRO A 29 46.82 17.15 9.11
C PRO A 29 46.16 18.42 8.58
N ALA A 30 46.57 18.83 7.38
CA ALA A 30 45.92 19.89 6.61
C ALA A 30 44.49 19.45 6.25
N ALA A 31 43.57 20.41 6.31
CA ALA A 31 42.18 20.22 5.88
C ALA A 31 42.19 19.89 4.38
N GLU A 32 41.68 18.74 4.01
CA GLU A 32 41.34 18.41 2.63
C GLU A 32 40.16 19.26 2.20
N GLU A 33 40.36 20.15 1.25
CA GLU A 33 39.33 20.83 0.47
C GLU A 33 38.56 19.79 -0.33
N LYS A 34 37.26 19.66 -0.04
CA LYS A 34 36.31 18.93 -0.90
C LYS A 34 36.25 19.61 -2.27
N PRO A 35 36.39 18.88 -3.37
CA PRO A 35 36.13 19.45 -4.67
C PRO A 35 34.62 19.81 -4.79
N ALA A 36 34.35 21.03 -5.15
CA ALA A 36 33.04 21.53 -5.49
C ALA A 36 32.51 20.74 -6.71
N VAL A 37 31.51 19.89 -6.49
CA VAL A 37 30.77 19.24 -7.57
C VAL A 37 29.89 20.31 -8.20
N SER A 38 30.25 20.70 -9.42
CA SER A 38 29.44 21.53 -10.30
C SER A 38 28.06 20.87 -10.49
N ALA A 39 27.01 21.53 -9.99
CA ALA A 39 25.64 21.16 -10.28
C ALA A 39 25.38 21.40 -11.76
N ALA A 40 25.45 20.33 -12.57
CA ALA A 40 24.87 20.33 -13.90
C ALA A 40 23.34 20.38 -13.72
N ALA A 41 22.74 21.48 -14.14
CA ALA A 41 21.30 21.68 -14.17
C ALA A 41 20.67 20.59 -15.04
N ALA A 42 19.95 19.66 -14.42
CA ALA A 42 19.02 18.78 -15.11
C ALA A 42 17.86 19.67 -15.63
N ALA A 43 17.63 19.63 -16.92
CA ALA A 43 16.50 20.30 -17.56
C ALA A 43 15.20 19.77 -16.94
N PRO A 44 14.20 20.64 -16.71
CA PRO A 44 12.91 20.19 -16.16
C PRO A 44 12.21 19.31 -17.19
N SER A 45 11.92 18.09 -16.79
CA SER A 45 10.96 17.22 -17.46
C SER A 45 9.62 17.92 -17.58
N ALA A 46 8.99 17.80 -18.73
CA ALA A 46 7.79 18.49 -19.15
C ALA A 46 6.74 18.57 -18.05
N ALA A 47 6.36 19.79 -17.71
CA ALA A 47 5.28 20.10 -16.80
C ALA A 47 4.01 19.39 -17.24
N ALA A 48 3.49 18.52 -16.38
CA ALA A 48 2.09 18.11 -16.44
C ALA A 48 1.27 19.41 -16.32
N ALA A 49 0.48 19.73 -17.34
CA ALA A 49 -0.36 20.90 -17.36
C ALA A 49 -1.32 20.82 -16.16
N ALA A 50 -1.13 21.70 -15.20
CA ALA A 50 -2.05 21.86 -14.08
C ALA A 50 -3.40 22.30 -14.66
N MET A 51 -4.40 21.43 -14.54
CA MET A 51 -5.78 21.80 -14.79
C MET A 51 -6.21 22.84 -13.73
N PRO A 52 -7.00 23.85 -14.09
CA PRO A 52 -7.38 24.88 -13.16
C PRO A 52 -8.15 24.27 -11.99
N SER A 53 -7.58 24.35 -10.80
CA SER A 53 -8.26 24.08 -9.54
C SER A 53 -9.45 25.04 -9.46
N ALA A 54 -10.65 24.51 -9.34
CA ALA A 54 -11.83 25.30 -9.05
C ALA A 54 -11.56 26.08 -7.75
N ALA A 55 -11.83 27.40 -7.78
CA ALA A 55 -11.63 28.29 -6.65
C ALA A 55 -12.39 27.78 -5.41
N PRO A 56 -11.79 27.83 -4.19
CA PRO A 56 -12.47 27.40 -2.97
C PRO A 56 -13.64 28.33 -2.67
N ALA A 57 -14.81 27.75 -2.45
CA ALA A 57 -15.94 28.46 -1.88
C ALA A 57 -15.57 28.90 -0.45
N ALA A 58 -15.81 30.15 -0.13
CA ALA A 58 -15.45 30.77 1.14
C ALA A 58 -16.19 30.14 2.32
N GLY A 59 -15.45 29.76 3.37
CA GLY A 59 -15.91 29.69 4.76
C GLY A 59 -16.40 28.33 5.23
N GLY A 60 -15.48 27.45 5.62
CA GLY A 60 -15.67 26.24 6.40
C GLY A 60 -14.48 25.32 6.18
N SER A 61 -13.87 24.82 7.24
CA SER A 61 -12.87 23.75 7.09
C SER A 61 -13.61 22.46 6.67
N GLY A 62 -13.79 22.27 5.37
CA GLY A 62 -14.43 21.09 4.81
C GLY A 62 -13.72 19.82 5.24
N LEU A 63 -14.46 18.71 5.28
CA LEU A 63 -13.90 17.39 5.56
C LEU A 63 -12.79 17.06 4.54
N LYS A 64 -11.72 16.44 5.01
CA LYS A 64 -10.59 16.07 4.17
C LYS A 64 -10.47 14.56 4.07
N ILE A 65 -10.43 14.04 2.87
CA ILE A 65 -10.29 12.59 2.59
C ILE A 65 -9.00 12.36 1.82
N ALA A 66 -8.10 11.54 2.36
CA ALA A 66 -6.92 11.09 1.64
C ALA A 66 -7.25 9.88 0.76
N TYR A 67 -6.68 9.83 -0.45
CA TYR A 67 -6.81 8.71 -1.37
C TYR A 67 -5.57 8.60 -2.26
N SER A 68 -5.38 7.47 -2.90
CA SER A 68 -4.24 7.16 -3.76
C SER A 68 -4.68 6.53 -5.09
N ASP A 69 -3.74 5.94 -5.80
CA ASP A 69 -3.88 5.45 -7.18
C ASP A 69 -4.64 4.12 -7.34
N TRP A 70 -5.09 3.49 -6.25
CA TRP A 70 -5.90 2.27 -6.35
C TRP A 70 -7.14 2.49 -7.22
N PRO A 71 -7.42 1.61 -8.20
CA PRO A 71 -8.51 1.82 -9.16
C PRO A 71 -9.88 2.06 -8.52
N GLY A 72 -10.19 1.37 -7.42
CA GLY A 72 -11.45 1.56 -6.70
C GLY A 72 -11.57 2.94 -6.07
N TRP A 73 -10.49 3.47 -5.49
CA TRP A 73 -10.50 4.80 -4.86
C TRP A 73 -10.46 5.94 -5.87
N VAL A 74 -9.79 5.74 -7.01
CA VAL A 74 -9.81 6.72 -8.11
C VAL A 74 -11.24 6.95 -8.65
N ALA A 75 -12.19 6.04 -8.39
CA ALA A 75 -13.59 6.23 -8.74
C ALA A 75 -14.22 7.47 -8.09
N TRP A 76 -13.71 7.94 -6.94
CA TRP A 76 -14.15 9.20 -6.32
C TRP A 76 -13.97 10.41 -7.24
N GLU A 77 -13.03 10.37 -8.20
CA GLU A 77 -12.84 11.44 -9.20
C GLU A 77 -14.11 11.72 -9.99
N ILE A 78 -14.97 10.74 -10.18
CA ILE A 78 -16.26 10.92 -10.87
C ILE A 78 -17.14 11.89 -10.08
N ALA A 79 -17.27 11.70 -8.77
CA ALA A 79 -18.06 12.59 -7.93
C ALA A 79 -17.43 13.99 -7.82
N ILE A 80 -16.09 14.05 -7.77
CA ILE A 80 -15.34 15.30 -7.72
C ILE A 80 -15.60 16.11 -9.00
N GLN A 81 -15.36 15.53 -10.18
CA GLN A 81 -15.48 16.20 -11.45
C GLN A 81 -16.94 16.54 -11.83
N LYS A 82 -17.89 15.69 -11.43
CA LYS A 82 -19.31 15.94 -11.66
C LYS A 82 -19.95 16.87 -10.62
N GLY A 83 -19.21 17.26 -9.57
CA GLY A 83 -19.71 18.18 -8.53
C GLY A 83 -20.77 17.58 -7.61
N TRP A 84 -20.81 16.24 -7.48
CA TRP A 84 -21.86 15.55 -6.73
C TRP A 84 -21.82 15.79 -5.22
N PHE A 85 -20.66 16.11 -4.66
CA PHE A 85 -20.55 16.52 -3.26
C PHE A 85 -21.26 17.85 -3.01
N LYS A 86 -21.11 18.83 -3.93
CA LYS A 86 -21.82 20.09 -3.85
C LYS A 86 -23.33 19.90 -3.98
N GLU A 87 -23.77 19.04 -4.89
CA GLU A 87 -25.20 18.67 -5.03
C GLU A 87 -25.75 18.04 -3.76
N ALA A 88 -24.94 17.22 -3.05
CA ALA A 88 -25.31 16.60 -1.80
C ALA A 88 -25.25 17.57 -0.60
N GLY A 89 -24.78 18.81 -0.80
CA GLY A 89 -24.60 19.79 0.27
C GLY A 89 -23.55 19.35 1.29
N VAL A 90 -22.41 18.82 0.81
CA VAL A 90 -21.25 18.45 1.62
C VAL A 90 -20.03 19.23 1.14
N ASP A 91 -19.36 19.87 2.09
CA ASP A 91 -18.05 20.48 1.87
C ASP A 91 -16.96 19.46 2.18
N VAL A 92 -16.32 18.94 1.13
CA VAL A 92 -15.29 17.90 1.23
C VAL A 92 -14.17 18.16 0.23
N GLU A 93 -12.93 17.97 0.69
CA GLU A 93 -11.73 18.07 -0.14
C GLU A 93 -11.04 16.70 -0.19
N PHE A 94 -10.85 16.16 -1.39
CA PHE A 94 -10.04 14.96 -1.61
C PHE A 94 -8.58 15.34 -1.80
N LYS A 95 -7.71 14.74 -1.00
CA LYS A 95 -6.26 14.94 -0.99
C LYS A 95 -5.57 13.73 -1.61
N TRP A 96 -4.83 13.95 -2.68
CA TRP A 96 -4.02 12.92 -3.30
C TRP A 96 -2.73 12.70 -2.52
N PHE A 97 -2.40 11.43 -2.27
CA PHE A 97 -1.16 10.99 -1.66
C PHE A 97 -0.68 9.69 -2.31
N ASP A 98 0.60 9.36 -2.15
CA ASP A 98 1.02 7.97 -2.22
C ASP A 98 0.39 7.19 -1.07
N TYR A 99 0.22 5.89 -1.22
CA TYR A 99 -0.62 5.10 -0.31
C TYR A 99 -0.15 5.16 1.15
N VAL A 100 1.12 4.79 1.45
CA VAL A 100 1.64 4.83 2.83
C VAL A 100 1.64 6.24 3.41
N PRO A 101 2.08 7.30 2.69
CA PRO A 101 1.93 8.69 3.13
C PRO A 101 0.49 9.12 3.42
N SER A 102 -0.54 8.54 2.76
CA SER A 102 -1.94 8.83 3.07
C SER A 102 -2.33 8.38 4.49
N MET A 103 -1.88 7.19 4.89
CA MET A 103 -2.08 6.64 6.22
C MET A 103 -1.32 7.43 7.30
N GLU A 104 -0.10 7.86 7.00
CA GLU A 104 0.68 8.73 7.89
C GLU A 104 0.01 10.09 8.09
N ALA A 105 -0.54 10.69 7.02
CA ALA A 105 -1.29 11.93 7.09
C ALA A 105 -2.57 11.78 7.93
N PHE A 106 -3.26 10.64 7.81
CA PHE A 106 -4.43 10.30 8.62
C PHE A 106 -4.06 10.11 10.09
N ALA A 107 -3.05 9.30 10.40
CA ALA A 107 -2.57 9.08 11.77
C ALA A 107 -2.11 10.38 12.45
N ALA A 108 -1.54 11.32 11.67
CA ALA A 108 -1.14 12.65 12.15
C ALA A 108 -2.32 13.64 12.28
N GLY A 109 -3.57 13.23 11.99
CA GLY A 109 -4.76 14.08 12.08
C GLY A 109 -4.81 15.21 11.04
N LYS A 110 -4.09 15.07 9.91
CA LYS A 110 -4.10 16.08 8.82
C LYS A 110 -5.29 15.94 7.89
N VAL A 111 -5.94 14.79 7.92
CA VAL A 111 -7.16 14.46 7.18
C VAL A 111 -8.17 13.76 8.11
N ASP A 112 -9.45 13.84 7.76
CA ASP A 112 -10.56 13.29 8.53
C ASP A 112 -10.84 11.83 8.21
N ALA A 113 -10.52 11.43 6.98
CA ALA A 113 -10.69 10.07 6.50
C ALA A 113 -9.59 9.69 5.52
N VAL A 114 -9.45 8.39 5.30
CA VAL A 114 -8.51 7.79 4.37
C VAL A 114 -9.16 6.62 3.62
N CYS A 115 -8.89 6.53 2.34
CA CYS A 115 -9.16 5.32 1.56
C CYS A 115 -8.03 4.32 1.85
N ILE A 116 -8.39 3.16 2.40
CA ILE A 116 -7.43 2.21 2.98
C ILE A 116 -7.96 0.78 2.88
N THR A 117 -7.07 -0.20 2.81
CA THR A 117 -7.49 -1.60 2.90
C THR A 117 -7.92 -1.96 4.32
N ASN A 118 -8.77 -2.97 4.45
CA ASN A 118 -9.20 -3.47 5.75
C ASN A 118 -8.02 -3.92 6.62
N GLY A 119 -6.99 -4.51 6.01
CA GLY A 119 -5.79 -4.97 6.71
C GLY A 119 -4.91 -3.82 7.18
N ASP A 120 -4.68 -2.84 6.32
CA ASP A 120 -3.82 -1.70 6.64
C ASP A 120 -4.48 -0.72 7.61
N ALA A 121 -5.82 -0.71 7.69
CA ALA A 121 -6.53 -0.02 8.77
C ALA A 121 -6.15 -0.57 10.16
N LEU A 122 -5.96 -1.89 10.28
CA LEU A 122 -5.49 -2.51 11.53
C LEU A 122 -4.01 -2.16 11.80
N VAL A 123 -3.15 -2.21 10.77
CA VAL A 123 -1.72 -1.83 10.88
C VAL A 123 -1.58 -0.38 11.33
N THR A 124 -2.31 0.53 10.68
CA THR A 124 -2.31 1.96 11.02
C THR A 124 -2.85 2.20 12.44
N GLY A 125 -3.90 1.47 12.82
CA GLY A 125 -4.48 1.53 14.16
C GLY A 125 -3.54 1.05 15.25
N ALA A 126 -2.83 -0.06 15.02
CA ALA A 126 -1.82 -0.60 15.94
C ALA A 126 -0.66 0.38 16.20
N THR A 127 -0.44 1.34 15.31
CA THR A 127 0.56 2.42 15.45
C THR A 127 -0.03 3.75 15.96
N GLY A 128 -1.31 3.76 16.34
CA GLY A 128 -1.99 4.91 16.95
C GLY A 128 -2.92 5.71 16.03
N GLY A 129 -2.99 5.36 14.73
CA GLY A 129 -3.90 5.97 13.76
C GLY A 129 -5.22 5.21 13.63
N LYS A 130 -5.95 5.01 14.76
CA LYS A 130 -7.22 4.26 14.75
C LYS A 130 -8.26 4.93 13.87
N SER A 131 -8.87 4.14 13.00
CA SER A 131 -9.95 4.54 12.10
C SER A 131 -11.19 3.67 12.30
N VAL A 132 -12.32 4.11 11.74
CA VAL A 132 -13.57 3.35 11.66
C VAL A 132 -14.02 3.32 10.20
N SER A 133 -14.05 2.16 9.61
CA SER A 133 -14.51 1.95 8.23
C SER A 133 -16.03 2.03 8.18
N ILE A 134 -16.55 2.86 7.27
CA ILE A 134 -17.99 3.17 7.16
C ILE A 134 -18.60 2.78 5.81
N VAL A 135 -17.76 2.58 4.78
CA VAL A 135 -18.15 2.14 3.44
C VAL A 135 -17.17 1.07 2.98
N VAL A 136 -17.68 -0.03 2.43
CA VAL A 136 -16.90 -0.94 1.61
C VAL A 136 -16.98 -0.43 0.18
N ASN A 137 -15.86 0.07 -0.34
CA ASN A 137 -15.79 0.62 -1.69
C ASN A 137 -15.74 -0.47 -2.75
N ASP A 138 -14.88 -1.43 -2.54
CA ASP A 138 -14.61 -2.51 -3.46
C ASP A 138 -13.82 -3.64 -2.78
N TYR A 139 -13.52 -4.68 -3.53
CA TYR A 139 -12.49 -5.64 -3.19
C TYR A 139 -11.60 -5.92 -4.41
N SER A 140 -10.35 -6.28 -4.14
CA SER A 140 -9.40 -6.64 -5.19
C SER A 140 -9.72 -8.04 -5.75
N ASP A 141 -9.93 -8.11 -7.07
CA ASP A 141 -10.21 -9.34 -7.84
C ASP A 141 -9.14 -9.57 -8.93
N GLY A 142 -7.87 -9.47 -8.54
CA GLY A 142 -6.74 -9.76 -9.39
C GLY A 142 -5.81 -8.59 -9.68
N ASN A 143 -6.09 -7.39 -9.17
CA ASN A 143 -5.24 -6.21 -9.39
C ASN A 143 -4.05 -6.11 -8.43
N ASP A 144 -4.15 -6.69 -7.23
CA ASP A 144 -2.97 -6.94 -6.40
C ASP A 144 -2.31 -8.24 -6.86
N MET A 145 -1.02 -8.19 -7.13
CA MET A 145 -0.30 -9.27 -7.80
C MET A 145 1.09 -9.48 -7.23
N ILE A 146 1.52 -10.75 -7.23
CA ILE A 146 2.93 -11.10 -7.14
C ILE A 146 3.41 -11.33 -8.59
N VAL A 147 4.14 -10.35 -9.13
CA VAL A 147 4.69 -10.37 -10.50
C VAL A 147 6.14 -10.84 -10.45
N ALA A 148 6.46 -11.88 -11.21
CA ALA A 148 7.80 -12.47 -11.24
C ALA A 148 8.49 -12.29 -12.59
N LYS A 149 9.82 -12.23 -12.57
CA LYS A 149 10.66 -12.23 -13.77
C LYS A 149 10.46 -13.46 -14.65
N PRO A 150 10.83 -13.36 -15.94
CA PRO A 150 10.86 -14.51 -16.83
C PRO A 150 11.65 -15.68 -16.23
N GLY A 151 11.09 -16.89 -16.37
CA GLY A 151 11.68 -18.12 -15.81
C GLY A 151 11.16 -18.51 -14.43
N ILE A 152 10.53 -17.59 -13.67
CA ILE A 152 9.83 -17.88 -12.41
C ILE A 152 8.34 -17.98 -12.71
N ASN A 153 7.77 -19.16 -12.53
CA ASN A 153 6.42 -19.49 -12.98
C ASN A 153 5.44 -19.83 -11.86
N THR A 154 5.97 -20.07 -10.67
CA THR A 154 5.19 -20.49 -9.49
C THR A 154 5.76 -19.87 -8.23
N MET A 155 4.93 -19.71 -7.20
CA MET A 155 5.37 -19.23 -5.89
C MET A 155 6.47 -20.12 -5.26
N ALA A 156 6.45 -21.44 -5.51
CA ALA A 156 7.48 -22.35 -4.98
C ALA A 156 8.88 -22.03 -5.50
N GLN A 157 9.01 -21.46 -6.70
CA GLN A 157 10.29 -21.05 -7.29
C GLN A 157 10.87 -19.77 -6.68
N LEU A 158 10.11 -19.08 -5.81
CA LEU A 158 10.61 -17.92 -5.06
C LEU A 158 11.53 -18.27 -3.90
N LYS A 159 11.69 -19.56 -3.56
CA LYS A 159 12.61 -19.97 -2.50
C LYS A 159 14.02 -19.46 -2.75
N GLY A 160 14.59 -18.72 -1.79
CA GLY A 160 15.90 -18.07 -1.87
C GLY A 160 15.96 -16.81 -2.73
N LYS A 161 14.86 -16.39 -3.35
CA LYS A 161 14.75 -15.22 -4.22
C LYS A 161 14.53 -13.93 -3.41
N THR A 162 14.81 -12.80 -4.06
CA THR A 162 14.56 -11.47 -3.51
C THR A 162 13.24 -10.92 -4.05
N ILE A 163 12.37 -10.46 -3.15
CA ILE A 163 11.04 -9.96 -3.49
C ILE A 163 10.91 -8.52 -2.97
N GLY A 164 10.53 -7.60 -3.88
CA GLY A 164 10.24 -6.20 -3.54
C GLY A 164 8.78 -6.03 -3.18
N VAL A 165 8.49 -5.49 -1.99
CA VAL A 165 7.14 -5.14 -1.52
C VAL A 165 7.22 -3.96 -0.56
N GLU A 166 6.13 -3.25 -0.34
CA GLU A 166 6.00 -2.36 0.83
C GLU A 166 5.79 -3.23 2.08
N VAL A 167 6.87 -3.41 2.84
CA VAL A 167 6.91 -4.33 3.97
C VAL A 167 5.96 -3.87 5.08
N GLY A 168 5.09 -4.77 5.51
CA GLY A 168 4.11 -4.54 6.58
C GLY A 168 2.73 -4.14 6.08
N PHE A 169 2.54 -3.90 4.78
CA PHE A 169 1.29 -3.46 4.17
C PHE A 169 0.66 -4.50 3.24
N VAL A 170 -0.38 -4.13 2.51
CA VAL A 170 -1.29 -5.02 1.77
C VAL A 170 -0.58 -6.03 0.86
N ASP A 171 0.40 -5.63 0.06
CA ASP A 171 1.09 -6.58 -0.83
C ASP A 171 2.05 -7.50 -0.08
N HIS A 172 2.57 -7.10 1.07
CA HIS A 172 3.28 -8.00 1.96
C HIS A 172 2.33 -9.06 2.54
N LEU A 173 1.12 -8.66 2.96
CA LEU A 173 0.07 -9.58 3.38
C LEU A 173 -0.26 -10.59 2.27
N LEU A 174 -0.49 -10.11 1.04
CA LEU A 174 -0.75 -10.96 -0.14
C LEU A 174 0.39 -11.94 -0.38
N LEU A 175 1.64 -11.45 -0.37
CA LEU A 175 2.84 -12.27 -0.54
C LEU A 175 2.91 -13.39 0.50
N LEU A 176 2.69 -13.08 1.77
CA LEU A 176 2.78 -14.07 2.83
C LEU A 176 1.67 -15.14 2.71
N HIS A 177 0.46 -14.75 2.28
CA HIS A 177 -0.60 -15.70 1.95
C HIS A 177 -0.21 -16.61 0.77
N ALA A 178 0.39 -16.02 -0.28
CA ALA A 178 0.87 -16.76 -1.45
C ALA A 178 2.01 -17.73 -1.11
N LEU A 179 2.97 -17.32 -0.28
CA LEU A 179 4.04 -18.18 0.22
C LEU A 179 3.48 -19.36 1.03
N LYS A 180 2.53 -19.07 1.95
CA LYS A 180 1.86 -20.13 2.73
C LYS A 180 1.13 -21.15 1.84
N ALA A 181 0.43 -20.69 0.81
CA ALA A 181 -0.23 -21.57 -0.17
C ALA A 181 0.77 -22.46 -0.91
N ALA A 182 2.01 -22.01 -1.12
CA ALA A 182 3.10 -22.76 -1.71
C ALA A 182 3.94 -23.58 -0.70
N ASN A 183 3.50 -23.69 0.57
CA ASN A 183 4.23 -24.30 1.67
C ASN A 183 5.62 -23.67 1.94
N LEU A 184 5.76 -22.38 1.67
CA LEU A 184 6.91 -21.56 2.01
C LEU A 184 6.62 -20.68 3.22
N LYS A 185 7.69 -20.26 3.89
CA LYS A 185 7.69 -19.24 4.95
C LYS A 185 8.33 -17.97 4.43
N GLU A 186 8.10 -16.86 5.09
CA GLU A 186 8.79 -15.60 4.81
C GLU A 186 10.31 -15.76 4.85
N SER A 187 10.82 -16.54 5.82
CA SER A 187 12.25 -16.84 5.94
C SER A 187 12.86 -17.66 4.77
N ASP A 188 12.02 -18.20 3.90
CA ASP A 188 12.49 -18.89 2.69
C ASP A 188 12.79 -17.92 1.53
N VAL A 189 12.47 -16.65 1.67
CA VAL A 189 12.71 -15.58 0.68
C VAL A 189 13.46 -14.40 1.31
N LYS A 190 13.94 -13.48 0.48
CA LYS A 190 14.57 -12.23 0.93
C LYS A 190 13.63 -11.08 0.60
N LEU A 191 13.19 -10.34 1.61
CA LEU A 191 12.37 -9.14 1.39
C LEU A 191 13.26 -7.93 1.15
N LYS A 192 12.85 -7.10 0.22
CA LYS A 192 13.37 -5.75 -0.02
C LYS A 192 12.20 -4.78 0.09
N ASN A 193 12.30 -3.81 0.99
CA ASN A 193 11.29 -2.76 1.07
C ASN A 193 11.37 -1.88 -0.17
N VAL A 194 10.32 -1.86 -0.97
CA VAL A 194 10.19 -1.11 -2.22
C VAL A 194 8.80 -0.51 -2.25
N LYS A 195 8.71 0.79 -2.47
CA LYS A 195 7.41 1.45 -2.67
C LYS A 195 6.71 0.90 -3.90
N THR A 196 5.39 0.84 -3.86
CA THR A 196 4.60 0.23 -4.94
C THR A 196 4.87 0.87 -6.30
N ASP A 197 4.97 2.18 -6.39
CA ASP A 197 5.28 2.92 -7.63
C ASP A 197 6.72 2.69 -8.14
N GLU A 198 7.65 2.28 -7.27
CA GLU A 198 9.03 1.94 -7.61
C GLU A 198 9.22 0.46 -8.03
N THR A 199 8.21 -0.41 -7.79
CA THR A 199 8.29 -1.84 -8.06
C THR A 199 8.57 -2.20 -9.53
N PRO A 200 8.02 -1.50 -10.55
CA PRO A 200 8.33 -1.79 -11.94
C PRO A 200 9.82 -1.62 -12.25
N GLN A 201 10.41 -0.52 -11.74
CA GLN A 201 11.82 -0.24 -11.95
C GLN A 201 12.72 -1.21 -11.18
N ALA A 202 12.37 -1.60 -9.94
CA ALA A 202 13.11 -2.58 -9.16
C ALA A 202 13.12 -3.97 -9.84
N LEU A 203 12.00 -4.38 -10.44
CA LEU A 203 11.93 -5.62 -11.21
C LEU A 203 12.75 -5.55 -12.49
N LYS A 204 12.69 -4.42 -13.21
CA LYS A 204 13.39 -4.19 -14.48
C LYS A 204 14.90 -4.12 -14.33
N SER A 205 15.40 -3.44 -13.29
CA SER A 205 16.83 -3.30 -13.01
C SER A 205 17.50 -4.62 -12.62
N GLY A 206 16.73 -5.56 -12.11
CA GLY A 206 17.25 -6.82 -11.62
C GLY A 206 17.52 -6.84 -10.11
N ASP A 207 17.18 -5.77 -9.41
CA ASP A 207 17.35 -5.65 -7.96
C ASP A 207 16.54 -6.67 -7.18
N VAL A 208 15.40 -7.10 -7.75
CA VAL A 208 14.52 -8.11 -7.19
C VAL A 208 14.15 -9.15 -8.23
N ASP A 209 13.75 -10.33 -7.83
CA ASP A 209 13.31 -11.44 -8.69
C ASP A 209 11.79 -11.43 -8.92
N ALA A 210 11.05 -10.87 -7.99
CA ALA A 210 9.61 -10.67 -8.04
C ALA A 210 9.22 -9.42 -7.27
N VAL A 211 8.02 -8.90 -7.52
CA VAL A 211 7.43 -7.78 -6.79
C VAL A 211 6.01 -8.09 -6.37
N GLY A 212 5.58 -7.60 -5.21
CA GLY A 212 4.18 -7.45 -4.84
C GLY A 212 3.76 -6.02 -5.09
N CYS A 213 2.71 -5.82 -5.87
CA CYS A 213 2.20 -4.50 -6.22
C CYS A 213 0.80 -4.58 -6.81
N TRP A 214 0.08 -3.47 -6.74
CA TRP A 214 -1.25 -3.31 -7.34
C TRP A 214 -1.23 -2.47 -8.62
N GLN A 215 -2.38 -2.40 -9.32
CA GLN A 215 -2.57 -1.52 -10.46
C GLN A 215 -2.60 -0.03 -10.02
N PRO A 216 -1.92 0.86 -10.79
CA PRO A 216 -1.35 0.64 -12.14
C PRO A 216 0.07 0.07 -12.17
N SER A 217 0.78 0.01 -11.02
CA SER A 217 2.18 -0.42 -10.95
C SER A 217 2.40 -1.87 -11.40
N SER A 218 1.48 -2.79 -11.04
CA SER A 218 1.58 -4.18 -11.52
C SER A 218 1.50 -4.29 -13.04
N GLY A 219 0.64 -3.49 -13.68
CA GLY A 219 0.56 -3.38 -15.13
C GLY A 219 1.82 -2.79 -15.77
N ALA A 220 2.43 -1.79 -15.12
CA ALA A 220 3.70 -1.22 -15.55
C ALA A 220 4.83 -2.26 -15.46
N ALA A 221 4.92 -3.02 -14.37
CA ALA A 221 5.90 -4.09 -14.20
C ALA A 221 5.79 -5.16 -15.30
N LEU A 222 4.57 -5.59 -15.60
CA LEU A 222 4.31 -6.56 -16.69
C LEU A 222 4.69 -6.01 -18.07
N LYS A 223 4.49 -4.73 -18.32
CA LYS A 223 4.82 -4.08 -19.59
C LYS A 223 6.32 -3.82 -19.73
N GLU A 224 6.98 -3.39 -18.65
CA GLU A 224 8.38 -2.98 -18.69
C GLU A 224 9.36 -4.16 -18.63
N VAL A 225 8.92 -5.32 -18.17
CA VAL A 225 9.71 -6.55 -18.10
C VAL A 225 9.06 -7.63 -18.97
N PRO A 226 9.37 -7.66 -20.31
CA PRO A 226 8.76 -8.62 -21.23
C PRO A 226 8.99 -10.07 -20.77
N GLY A 227 7.90 -10.86 -20.75
CA GLY A 227 7.92 -12.24 -20.27
C GLY A 227 7.78 -12.40 -18.75
N SER A 228 7.71 -11.31 -17.98
CA SER A 228 7.23 -11.35 -16.60
C SER A 228 5.74 -11.72 -16.57
N LYS A 229 5.28 -12.24 -15.46
CA LYS A 229 3.87 -12.62 -15.30
C LYS A 229 3.44 -12.62 -13.84
N PRO A 230 2.15 -12.46 -13.57
CA PRO A 230 1.61 -12.71 -12.26
C PRO A 230 1.71 -14.21 -11.96
N ILE A 231 2.19 -14.55 -10.77
CA ILE A 231 2.30 -15.94 -10.27
C ILE A 231 1.37 -16.19 -9.08
N PHE A 232 0.76 -15.14 -8.55
CA PHE A 232 -0.30 -15.15 -7.57
C PHE A 232 -1.01 -13.78 -7.60
N THR A 233 -2.30 -13.75 -7.34
CA THR A 233 -3.11 -12.54 -7.35
C THR A 233 -4.14 -12.54 -6.22
N SER A 234 -4.74 -11.39 -5.92
CA SER A 234 -5.87 -11.29 -4.98
C SER A 234 -7.06 -12.17 -5.36
N LYS A 235 -7.23 -12.51 -6.64
CA LYS A 235 -8.25 -13.44 -7.11
C LYS A 235 -8.10 -14.87 -6.57
N ASP A 236 -6.88 -15.25 -6.20
CA ASP A 236 -6.59 -16.56 -5.58
C ASP A 236 -7.02 -16.62 -4.10
N VAL A 237 -7.33 -15.47 -3.50
CA VAL A 237 -7.76 -15.32 -2.09
C VAL A 237 -8.86 -14.26 -1.96
N PRO A 238 -10.03 -14.47 -2.60
CA PRO A 238 -11.09 -13.46 -2.66
C PRO A 238 -11.57 -13.07 -1.26
N GLY A 239 -11.68 -11.75 -1.04
CA GLY A 239 -12.10 -11.18 0.25
C GLY A 239 -10.97 -11.06 1.29
N LEU A 240 -9.72 -11.32 0.93
CA LEU A 240 -8.57 -10.97 1.77
C LEU A 240 -8.36 -9.45 1.81
N ILE A 241 -8.57 -8.78 0.68
CA ILE A 241 -8.34 -7.34 0.50
C ILE A 241 -9.68 -6.68 0.15
N TYR A 242 -10.27 -6.01 1.14
CA TYR A 242 -11.38 -5.08 0.97
C TYR A 242 -10.85 -3.66 1.04
N ASP A 243 -11.36 -2.81 0.18
CA ASP A 243 -11.03 -1.40 0.10
C ASP A 243 -12.13 -0.57 0.74
N MET A 244 -11.77 0.29 1.67
CA MET A 244 -12.70 0.93 2.59
C MET A 244 -12.52 2.45 2.60
N LEU A 245 -13.61 3.17 2.87
CA LEU A 245 -13.52 4.52 3.40
C LEU A 245 -13.49 4.44 4.93
N ALA A 246 -12.36 4.77 5.52
CA ALA A 246 -12.13 4.75 6.97
C ALA A 246 -12.00 6.17 7.52
N VAL A 247 -12.72 6.47 8.59
CA VAL A 247 -12.90 7.80 9.15
C VAL A 247 -12.30 7.87 10.55
N ASN A 248 -11.74 9.02 10.90
CA ASN A 248 -11.33 9.30 12.26
C ASN A 248 -12.55 9.25 13.21
N PRO A 249 -12.49 8.50 14.35
CA PRO A 249 -13.63 8.34 15.25
C PRO A 249 -14.24 9.67 15.75
N LYS A 250 -13.41 10.68 15.97
CA LYS A 250 -13.88 12.00 16.38
C LYS A 250 -14.64 12.69 15.24
N SER A 251 -14.07 12.71 14.03
CA SER A 251 -14.74 13.28 12.86
C SER A 251 -16.06 12.55 12.55
N LEU A 252 -16.09 11.21 12.73
CA LEU A 252 -17.31 10.42 12.55
C LEU A 252 -18.40 10.86 13.53
N ALA A 253 -18.07 11.10 14.79
CA ALA A 253 -19.02 11.54 15.79
C ALA A 253 -19.51 12.99 15.56
N GLU A 254 -18.61 13.90 15.17
CA GLU A 254 -18.90 15.33 14.99
C GLU A 254 -19.63 15.61 13.67
N HIS A 255 -19.40 14.84 12.61
CA HIS A 255 -19.89 15.09 11.25
C HIS A 255 -20.70 13.92 10.67
N ARG A 256 -21.35 13.12 11.53
CA ARG A 256 -22.07 11.91 11.12
C ARG A 256 -23.02 12.13 9.92
N ALA A 257 -23.78 13.23 9.93
CA ALA A 257 -24.71 13.54 8.85
C ALA A 257 -24.02 13.75 7.49
N ASP A 258 -22.83 14.33 7.48
CA ASP A 258 -22.06 14.55 6.26
C ASP A 258 -21.40 13.25 5.79
N TRP A 259 -20.96 12.38 6.69
CA TRP A 259 -20.48 11.04 6.33
C TRP A 259 -21.58 10.18 5.69
N ILE A 260 -22.83 10.29 6.14
CA ILE A 260 -23.99 9.62 5.50
C ILE A 260 -24.21 10.15 4.08
N LYS A 261 -24.11 11.48 3.85
CA LYS A 261 -24.21 12.06 2.51
C LYS A 261 -23.05 11.60 1.61
N ILE A 262 -21.82 11.54 2.14
CA ILE A 262 -20.65 11.04 1.41
C ILE A 262 -20.86 9.59 1.01
N ALA A 263 -21.38 8.74 1.90
CA ALA A 263 -21.73 7.36 1.58
C ALA A 263 -22.79 7.28 0.45
N LYS A 264 -23.82 8.14 0.45
CA LYS A 264 -24.80 8.23 -0.65
C LYS A 264 -24.15 8.66 -1.97
N VAL A 265 -23.19 9.56 -1.92
CA VAL A 265 -22.40 9.96 -3.12
C VAL A 265 -21.60 8.78 -3.64
N TRP A 266 -20.98 7.96 -2.75
CA TRP A 266 -20.30 6.74 -3.16
C TRP A 266 -21.24 5.77 -3.89
N ASP A 267 -22.43 5.55 -3.37
CA ASP A 267 -23.41 4.67 -4.01
C ASP A 267 -23.73 5.12 -5.44
N ARG A 268 -23.85 6.44 -5.64
CA ARG A 268 -24.01 7.04 -6.97
C ARG A 268 -22.79 6.81 -7.87
N VAL A 269 -21.58 6.92 -7.31
CA VAL A 269 -20.32 6.64 -8.02
C VAL A 269 -20.29 5.18 -8.48
N ALA A 270 -20.52 4.25 -7.57
CA ALA A 270 -20.47 2.82 -7.87
C ALA A 270 -21.53 2.44 -8.94
N LYS A 271 -22.76 2.94 -8.83
CA LYS A 271 -23.80 2.76 -9.84
C LYS A 271 -23.41 3.34 -11.21
N PHE A 272 -22.74 4.49 -11.22
CA PHE A 272 -22.26 5.11 -12.46
C PHE A 272 -21.15 4.28 -13.13
N VAL A 273 -20.16 3.81 -12.36
CA VAL A 273 -19.04 3.00 -12.85
C VAL A 273 -19.51 1.65 -13.39
N ASN A 274 -20.49 1.04 -12.73
CA ASN A 274 -21.00 -0.29 -13.07
C ASN A 274 -22.07 -0.27 -14.19
N ASP A 275 -22.51 0.90 -14.66
CA ASP A 275 -23.40 1.00 -15.83
C ASP A 275 -22.56 1.05 -17.11
N GLU A 276 -22.70 0.03 -17.97
CA GLU A 276 -21.99 -0.08 -19.24
C GLU A 276 -22.10 1.18 -20.12
N LYS A 277 -23.23 1.93 -20.02
CA LYS A 277 -23.43 3.16 -20.76
C LYS A 277 -22.47 4.27 -20.34
N ASN A 278 -21.98 4.23 -19.13
CA ASN A 278 -21.09 5.23 -18.57
C ASN A 278 -19.61 4.78 -18.58
N LEU A 279 -19.33 3.54 -19.00
CA LEU A 279 -17.98 2.95 -18.92
C LEU A 279 -16.90 3.81 -19.59
N ASP A 280 -17.20 4.37 -20.75
CA ASP A 280 -16.24 5.22 -21.50
C ASP A 280 -15.96 6.53 -20.76
N GLU A 281 -16.99 7.16 -20.21
CA GLU A 281 -16.84 8.39 -19.45
C GLU A 281 -16.15 8.13 -18.11
N ALA A 282 -16.53 7.08 -17.38
CA ALA A 282 -15.90 6.66 -16.14
C ALA A 282 -14.39 6.41 -16.35
N ALA A 283 -14.06 5.58 -17.35
CA ALA A 283 -12.67 5.26 -17.67
C ALA A 283 -11.87 6.51 -18.06
N LYS A 284 -12.46 7.44 -18.80
CA LYS A 284 -11.82 8.71 -19.19
C LYS A 284 -11.52 9.59 -17.96
N ILE A 285 -12.47 9.71 -17.04
CA ILE A 285 -12.31 10.51 -15.82
C ILE A 285 -11.20 9.87 -14.95
N MET A 286 -11.33 8.60 -14.67
CA MET A 286 -10.43 7.88 -13.75
C MET A 286 -9.01 7.78 -14.31
N SER A 287 -8.86 7.48 -15.59
CA SER A 287 -7.55 7.33 -16.23
C SER A 287 -6.74 8.63 -16.26
N ALA A 288 -7.41 9.77 -16.38
CA ALA A 288 -6.76 11.09 -16.39
C ALA A 288 -6.01 11.36 -15.07
N ARG A 289 -6.52 10.85 -13.94
CA ARG A 289 -5.90 11.03 -12.62
C ARG A 289 -4.56 10.32 -12.49
N VAL A 290 -4.42 9.15 -13.10
CA VAL A 290 -3.24 8.28 -12.99
C VAL A 290 -2.38 8.24 -14.25
N GLY A 291 -2.65 9.15 -15.23
CA GLY A 291 -1.83 9.27 -16.44
C GLY A 291 -1.94 8.09 -17.41
N LEU A 292 -3.04 7.33 -17.38
CA LEU A 292 -3.30 6.23 -18.29
C LEU A 292 -4.27 6.67 -19.42
N THR A 293 -4.33 5.86 -20.49
CA THR A 293 -5.42 5.99 -21.47
C THR A 293 -6.70 5.35 -20.93
N ALA A 294 -7.87 5.78 -21.43
CA ALA A 294 -9.14 5.19 -21.04
C ALA A 294 -9.20 3.67 -21.30
N ASP A 295 -8.60 3.20 -22.42
CA ASP A 295 -8.59 1.76 -22.74
C ASP A 295 -7.70 0.95 -21.78
N GLN A 296 -6.55 1.51 -21.35
CA GLN A 296 -5.72 0.89 -20.32
C GLN A 296 -6.50 0.82 -19.00
N TYR A 297 -7.21 1.91 -18.65
CA TYR A 297 -7.98 1.94 -17.42
C TYR A 297 -9.14 0.95 -17.41
N LYS A 298 -9.87 0.80 -18.54
CA LYS A 298 -10.91 -0.24 -18.69
C LYS A 298 -10.38 -1.66 -18.45
N ALA A 299 -9.12 -1.90 -18.83
CA ALA A 299 -8.51 -3.21 -18.60
C ALA A 299 -8.28 -3.47 -17.12
N ILE A 300 -7.79 -2.47 -16.37
CA ILE A 300 -7.54 -2.62 -14.93
C ILE A 300 -8.84 -2.59 -14.08
N MET A 301 -9.89 -1.92 -14.53
CA MET A 301 -11.20 -1.96 -13.85
C MET A 301 -11.76 -3.38 -13.70
N LYS A 302 -11.39 -4.31 -14.58
CA LYS A 302 -11.84 -5.71 -14.52
C LYS A 302 -11.32 -6.48 -13.32
N GLY A 303 -10.25 -6.02 -12.71
CA GLY A 303 -9.64 -6.64 -11.52
C GLY A 303 -9.97 -5.91 -10.21
N THR A 304 -10.95 -4.99 -10.24
CA THR A 304 -11.45 -4.28 -9.05
C THR A 304 -12.99 -4.39 -9.05
N HIS A 305 -13.55 -5.04 -8.05
CA HIS A 305 -14.99 -5.19 -7.94
C HIS A 305 -15.60 -4.06 -7.13
N ILE A 306 -15.96 -2.96 -7.82
CA ILE A 306 -16.54 -1.74 -7.21
C ILE A 306 -17.98 -2.02 -6.77
N MET A 307 -18.29 -1.75 -5.51
CA MET A 307 -19.57 -2.05 -4.87
C MET A 307 -20.35 -0.78 -4.51
N GLY A 308 -21.65 -0.76 -4.84
CA GLY A 308 -22.59 0.16 -4.23
C GLY A 308 -22.92 -0.25 -2.80
N LEU A 309 -23.65 0.62 -2.08
CA LEU A 309 -23.96 0.39 -0.67
C LEU A 309 -24.81 -0.88 -0.44
N ASP A 310 -25.75 -1.21 -1.34
CA ASP A 310 -26.59 -2.42 -1.23
C ASP A 310 -25.75 -3.70 -1.32
N GLU A 311 -24.72 -3.72 -2.15
CA GLU A 311 -23.83 -4.84 -2.29
C GLU A 311 -22.83 -4.87 -1.13
N GLY A 312 -22.16 -3.74 -0.85
CA GLY A 312 -21.22 -3.59 0.27
C GLY A 312 -21.84 -4.00 1.61
N LYS A 313 -23.15 -3.71 1.81
CA LYS A 313 -23.90 -4.14 3.01
C LYS A 313 -23.85 -5.64 3.27
N LYS A 314 -23.76 -6.48 2.23
CA LYS A 314 -23.68 -7.94 2.39
C LYS A 314 -22.40 -8.38 3.08
N HIS A 315 -21.31 -7.63 2.89
CA HIS A 315 -20.01 -7.90 3.47
C HIS A 315 -19.87 -7.44 4.93
N TRP A 316 -20.86 -6.65 5.43
CA TRP A 316 -20.93 -6.24 6.84
C TRP A 316 -21.55 -7.31 7.77
N ALA A 317 -21.99 -8.45 7.24
CA ALA A 317 -22.48 -9.53 8.09
C ALA A 317 -21.38 -10.03 9.05
N LYS A 318 -21.70 -10.15 10.34
CA LYS A 318 -20.77 -10.71 11.33
C LYS A 318 -20.67 -12.22 11.13
N ALA A 319 -19.74 -12.64 10.30
CA ALA A 319 -19.47 -14.03 9.96
C ALA A 319 -17.96 -14.31 9.94
N ASP A 320 -17.58 -15.56 10.10
CA ASP A 320 -16.21 -15.98 9.92
C ASP A 320 -15.87 -16.15 8.43
N GLY A 321 -14.57 -16.06 8.11
CA GLY A 321 -14.06 -16.24 6.75
C GLY A 321 -14.05 -14.96 5.90
N LEU A 322 -13.49 -15.08 4.71
CA LEU A 322 -13.14 -13.94 3.86
C LEU A 322 -14.35 -13.26 3.18
N ALA A 323 -15.52 -13.90 3.15
CA ALA A 323 -16.74 -13.30 2.58
C ALA A 323 -17.32 -12.16 3.43
N SER A 324 -16.86 -12.00 4.65
CA SER A 324 -17.23 -10.95 5.60
C SER A 324 -16.03 -10.09 5.94
N VAL A 325 -16.21 -8.76 5.99
CA VAL A 325 -15.16 -7.84 6.45
C VAL A 325 -14.75 -8.16 7.89
N TYR A 326 -15.70 -8.54 8.77
CA TYR A 326 -15.39 -8.96 10.14
C TYR A 326 -14.51 -10.21 10.16
N GLY A 327 -14.85 -11.22 9.36
CA GLY A 327 -14.07 -12.44 9.27
C GLY A 327 -12.72 -12.22 8.60
N SER A 328 -12.67 -11.42 7.54
CA SER A 328 -11.42 -11.01 6.90
C SER A 328 -10.50 -10.28 7.89
N ASN A 329 -11.02 -9.28 8.63
CA ASN A 329 -10.24 -8.56 9.64
C ASN A 329 -9.68 -9.48 10.72
N LYS A 330 -10.44 -10.46 11.21
CA LYS A 330 -9.93 -11.45 12.18
C LYS A 330 -8.77 -12.26 11.61
N ILE A 331 -8.93 -12.76 10.37
CA ILE A 331 -7.90 -13.55 9.69
C ILE A 331 -6.63 -12.71 9.48
N VAL A 332 -6.79 -11.45 9.07
CA VAL A 332 -5.68 -10.52 8.85
C VAL A 332 -5.02 -10.14 10.17
N ASP A 333 -5.79 -9.88 11.24
CA ASP A 333 -5.26 -9.57 12.57
C ASP A 333 -4.42 -10.73 13.12
N GLU A 334 -4.97 -11.96 13.12
CA GLU A 334 -4.25 -13.17 13.53
C GLU A 334 -2.96 -13.38 12.72
N PHE A 335 -3.04 -13.09 11.41
CA PHE A 335 -1.92 -13.21 10.52
C PHE A 335 -0.84 -12.16 10.80
N ASN A 336 -1.22 -10.90 11.00
CA ASN A 336 -0.30 -9.81 11.30
C ASN A 336 0.41 -9.99 12.63
N VAL A 337 -0.30 -10.42 13.67
CA VAL A 337 0.29 -10.77 14.98
C VAL A 337 1.28 -11.91 14.83
N LYS A 338 0.89 -12.99 14.13
CA LYS A 338 1.74 -14.16 13.91
C LYS A 338 3.04 -13.84 13.16
N ASN A 339 2.96 -12.93 12.18
CA ASN A 339 4.12 -12.52 11.39
C ASN A 339 4.81 -11.27 11.95
N THR A 340 4.44 -10.84 13.15
CA THR A 340 5.10 -9.75 13.90
C THR A 340 4.99 -8.38 13.18
N VAL A 341 3.97 -8.17 12.36
CA VAL A 341 3.64 -6.87 11.77
C VAL A 341 3.28 -5.89 12.91
N TYR A 342 2.51 -6.35 13.89
CA TYR A 342 2.33 -5.71 15.19
C TYR A 342 2.28 -6.74 16.33
N LYS A 343 2.39 -6.28 17.59
CA LYS A 343 2.70 -7.15 18.74
C LYS A 343 1.50 -7.79 19.40
N ALA A 344 0.35 -7.16 19.35
CA ALA A 344 -0.85 -7.59 20.07
C ALA A 344 -2.07 -7.52 19.16
N PRO A 345 -3.06 -8.43 19.34
CA PRO A 345 -4.29 -8.40 18.55
C PRO A 345 -5.05 -7.08 18.72
N GLU A 346 -5.59 -6.59 17.61
CA GLU A 346 -6.49 -5.44 17.60
C GLU A 346 -7.94 -5.87 17.88
N LYS A 347 -8.73 -4.94 18.41
CA LYS A 347 -10.16 -5.16 18.58
C LYS A 347 -10.88 -4.89 17.26
N VAL A 348 -10.83 -5.84 16.35
CA VAL A 348 -11.26 -5.69 14.96
C VAL A 348 -12.68 -5.13 14.79
N ASP A 349 -13.61 -5.45 15.70
CA ASP A 349 -14.98 -4.92 15.68
C ASP A 349 -15.03 -3.39 15.87
N GLU A 350 -14.03 -2.80 16.53
CA GLU A 350 -13.98 -1.35 16.77
C GLU A 350 -13.49 -0.55 15.54
N TYR A 351 -13.07 -1.23 14.48
CA TYR A 351 -12.66 -0.65 13.20
C TYR A 351 -13.79 -0.59 12.17
N LEU A 352 -15.00 -1.03 12.53
CA LEU A 352 -16.10 -1.24 11.59
C LEU A 352 -17.39 -0.62 12.11
N ASP A 353 -18.01 0.30 11.34
CA ASP A 353 -19.35 0.85 11.63
C ASP A 353 -20.28 0.75 10.41
N PRO A 354 -21.05 -0.34 10.27
CA PRO A 354 -21.97 -0.50 9.16
C PRO A 354 -23.16 0.46 9.22
N SER A 355 -23.40 1.12 10.34
CA SER A 355 -24.60 1.94 10.55
C SER A 355 -24.67 3.14 9.59
N ILE A 356 -23.52 3.69 9.16
CA ILE A 356 -23.49 4.75 8.14
C ILE A 356 -24.03 4.24 6.79
N THR A 357 -23.54 3.06 6.36
CA THR A 357 -24.06 2.40 5.14
C THR A 357 -25.56 2.11 5.27
N GLU A 358 -26.02 1.62 6.42
CA GLU A 358 -27.44 1.31 6.66
C GLU A 358 -28.34 2.57 6.68
N GLU A 359 -27.86 3.67 7.25
CA GLU A 359 -28.58 4.95 7.25
C GLU A 359 -28.58 5.60 5.87
N ALA A 360 -27.50 5.47 5.12
CA ALA A 360 -27.42 5.98 3.75
C ALA A 360 -28.37 5.25 2.79
N LEU A 361 -28.74 4.02 3.07
CA LEU A 361 -29.69 3.21 2.28
C LEU A 361 -31.18 3.51 2.61
N LYS A 362 -31.47 4.25 3.66
CA LYS A 362 -32.84 4.72 3.99
C LYS A 362 -33.21 5.96 3.18
#